data_1c80d186ab6a0ae52f7fbadaff7545cc
#
_entry.id   1c80d186ab6a0ae52f7fbadaff7545cc
#
_cell.length_a   1.000
_cell.length_b   1.000
_cell.length_c   1.000
_cell.angle_alpha   90.00
_cell.angle_beta   90.00
_cell.angle_gamma   90.00
#
_symmetry.space_group_name_H-M   'P 1'
#
loop_
_entity.id
_entity.type
_entity.pdbx_description
1 polymer ?
#
loop_
_entity_poly.entity_id
_entity_poly.type
_entity_poly.pdbx_seq_one_letter_code
_entity_poly.pdbx_strand_id
1 'polypeptide(L)'
;MQSLPELTRDDFNQNINHLIKIATPVVVRGLVDHWPAVLQAKTSQTGYTDLMARQATSKPLTAFSISAEHEGRIFYNDRFDGFNFSRVQLTLQAALAQFDALAQETRSDTLYIGSTNVDHWLPEFGRDNVLNIDLPNPMVSLWMSNHSVVAPHFDFPNNLACVVSGTREFTLFPPDQLSNLYVGPLDLTPAGQPISLVNLSRPDLKRFPRFEI
;
A
#
# COMPACT_ATOMS: atom_id res chain seq x y z
N MET A 1 -13.43 16.83 4.81
CA MET A 1 -13.00 15.90 3.72
C MET A 1 -14.12 15.78 2.68
N GLN A 2 -13.77 15.76 1.40
CA GLN A 2 -14.73 15.48 0.31
C GLN A 2 -14.64 14.00 -0.04
N SER A 3 -15.80 13.38 -0.38
CA SER A 3 -15.79 12.04 -0.93
C SER A 3 -15.30 12.06 -2.38
N LEU A 4 -14.54 11.05 -2.78
CA LEU A 4 -14.15 10.88 -4.18
C LEU A 4 -15.35 10.44 -5.03
N PRO A 5 -15.36 10.78 -6.34
CA PRO A 5 -16.34 10.23 -7.27
C PRO A 5 -16.26 8.70 -7.31
N GLU A 6 -17.41 8.03 -7.26
CA GLU A 6 -17.50 6.59 -7.44
C GLU A 6 -17.98 6.27 -8.85
N LEU A 7 -17.31 5.32 -9.50
CA LEU A 7 -17.65 4.84 -10.84
C LEU A 7 -18.03 3.37 -10.81
N THR A 8 -18.90 2.97 -11.74
CA THR A 8 -19.09 1.56 -12.03
C THR A 8 -17.87 0.99 -12.78
N ARG A 9 -17.74 -0.34 -12.82
CA ARG A 9 -16.70 -1.02 -13.61
C ARG A 9 -16.79 -0.62 -15.10
N ASP A 10 -18.00 -0.57 -15.63
CA ASP A 10 -18.21 -0.29 -17.06
C ASP A 10 -17.85 1.16 -17.39
N ASP A 11 -18.25 2.11 -16.55
CA ASP A 11 -17.89 3.53 -16.70
C ASP A 11 -16.36 3.70 -16.63
N PHE A 12 -15.71 3.02 -15.69
CA PHE A 12 -14.25 3.06 -15.55
C PHE A 12 -13.55 2.49 -16.79
N ASN A 13 -13.94 1.31 -17.25
CA ASN A 13 -13.34 0.66 -18.43
C ASN A 13 -13.50 1.49 -19.70
N GLN A 14 -14.64 2.15 -19.88
CA GLN A 14 -14.90 3.02 -21.04
C GLN A 14 -14.14 4.34 -20.98
N ASN A 15 -13.82 4.83 -19.79
CA ASN A 15 -13.30 6.18 -19.60
C ASN A 15 -11.86 6.26 -19.05
N ILE A 16 -11.15 5.14 -18.88
CA ILE A 16 -9.83 5.13 -18.22
C ILE A 16 -8.82 6.12 -18.83
N ASN A 17 -8.76 6.21 -20.15
CA ASN A 17 -7.85 7.14 -20.83
C ASN A 17 -8.22 8.60 -20.57
N HIS A 18 -9.51 8.90 -20.40
CA HIS A 18 -9.98 10.23 -20.01
C HIS A 18 -9.61 10.53 -18.56
N LEU A 19 -9.86 9.58 -17.65
CA LEU A 19 -9.54 9.72 -16.21
C LEU A 19 -8.04 9.99 -15.99
N ILE A 20 -7.18 9.28 -16.69
CA ILE A 20 -5.73 9.51 -16.65
C ILE A 20 -5.40 10.95 -17.09
N LYS A 21 -6.03 11.45 -18.16
CA LYS A 21 -5.76 12.81 -18.66
C LYS A 21 -6.21 13.93 -17.73
N ILE A 22 -7.37 13.75 -17.08
CA ILE A 22 -7.89 14.78 -16.14
C ILE A 22 -7.24 14.69 -14.76
N ALA A 23 -6.43 13.66 -14.50
CA ALA A 23 -5.71 13.43 -13.25
C ALA A 23 -6.61 13.55 -11.99
N THR A 24 -7.88 13.09 -12.09
CA THR A 24 -8.83 13.12 -11.00
C THR A 24 -8.92 11.75 -10.36
N PRO A 25 -8.68 11.61 -9.06
CA PRO A 25 -8.81 10.33 -8.38
C PRO A 25 -10.28 9.91 -8.31
N VAL A 26 -10.52 8.60 -8.49
CA VAL A 26 -11.84 7.99 -8.46
C VAL A 26 -11.82 6.69 -7.69
N VAL A 27 -12.97 6.25 -7.19
CA VAL A 27 -13.15 4.93 -6.57
C VAL A 27 -14.01 4.07 -7.49
N VAL A 28 -13.57 2.84 -7.74
CA VAL A 28 -14.32 1.85 -8.51
C VAL A 28 -14.65 0.67 -7.62
N ARG A 29 -15.87 0.59 -7.13
CA ARG A 29 -16.30 -0.50 -6.26
C ARG A 29 -16.45 -1.80 -7.04
N GLY A 30 -15.94 -2.89 -6.45
CA GLY A 30 -16.08 -4.23 -7.02
C GLY A 30 -15.28 -4.48 -8.29
N LEU A 31 -14.33 -3.61 -8.66
CA LEU A 31 -13.53 -3.75 -9.88
C LEU A 31 -12.85 -5.13 -9.97
N VAL A 32 -12.34 -5.64 -8.87
CA VAL A 32 -11.60 -6.90 -8.76
C VAL A 32 -12.34 -8.00 -7.98
N ASP A 33 -13.62 -7.83 -7.70
CA ASP A 33 -14.42 -8.77 -6.89
C ASP A 33 -14.48 -10.19 -7.48
N HIS A 34 -14.27 -10.31 -8.79
CA HIS A 34 -14.25 -11.58 -9.52
C HIS A 34 -12.90 -12.31 -9.43
N TRP A 35 -11.86 -11.69 -8.90
CA TRP A 35 -10.56 -12.34 -8.80
C TRP A 35 -10.59 -13.53 -7.84
N PRO A 36 -10.04 -14.69 -8.20
CA PRO A 36 -9.95 -15.84 -7.30
C PRO A 36 -9.32 -15.51 -5.94
N ALA A 37 -8.29 -14.66 -5.92
CA ALA A 37 -7.65 -14.22 -4.68
C ALA A 37 -8.61 -13.41 -3.79
N VAL A 38 -9.43 -12.52 -4.38
CA VAL A 38 -10.44 -11.73 -3.65
C VAL A 38 -11.55 -12.62 -3.12
N LEU A 39 -12.06 -13.53 -3.94
CA LEU A 39 -13.09 -14.48 -3.53
C LEU A 39 -12.60 -15.37 -2.38
N GLN A 40 -11.35 -15.84 -2.44
CA GLN A 40 -10.75 -16.62 -1.37
C GLN A 40 -10.57 -15.82 -0.09
N ALA A 41 -10.09 -14.55 -0.19
CA ALA A 41 -9.91 -13.67 0.96
C ALA A 41 -11.24 -13.35 1.67
N LYS A 42 -12.34 -13.18 0.93
CA LYS A 42 -13.69 -12.99 1.48
C LYS A 42 -14.23 -14.22 2.20
N THR A 43 -13.78 -15.42 1.81
CA THR A 43 -14.27 -16.67 2.38
C THR A 43 -13.47 -17.09 3.60
N SER A 44 -12.14 -16.99 3.56
CA SER A 44 -11.24 -17.47 4.62
C SER A 44 -9.89 -16.78 4.53
N GLN A 45 -9.48 -16.12 5.60
CA GLN A 45 -8.13 -15.52 5.69
C GLN A 45 -7.04 -16.59 5.57
N THR A 46 -7.16 -17.70 6.28
CA THR A 46 -6.21 -18.82 6.19
C THR A 46 -6.18 -19.41 4.78
N GLY A 47 -7.35 -19.59 4.15
CA GLY A 47 -7.42 -20.08 2.78
C GLY A 47 -6.77 -19.12 1.78
N TYR A 48 -6.86 -17.83 2.00
CA TYR A 48 -6.17 -16.80 1.21
C TYR A 48 -4.64 -16.88 1.40
N THR A 49 -4.16 -16.93 2.65
CA THR A 49 -2.71 -17.05 2.92
C THR A 49 -2.12 -18.33 2.37
N ASP A 50 -2.86 -19.46 2.46
CA ASP A 50 -2.48 -20.74 1.86
C ASP A 50 -2.41 -20.67 0.33
N LEU A 51 -3.37 -20.00 -0.32
CA LEU A 51 -3.36 -19.78 -1.77
C LEU A 51 -2.11 -19.02 -2.19
N MET A 52 -1.85 -17.89 -1.54
CA MET A 52 -0.69 -17.04 -1.82
C MET A 52 0.63 -17.79 -1.57
N ALA A 53 0.72 -18.56 -0.47
CA ALA A 53 1.90 -19.34 -0.13
C ALA A 53 2.22 -20.42 -1.15
N ARG A 54 1.20 -21.09 -1.70
CA ARG A 54 1.38 -22.12 -2.77
C ARG A 54 1.87 -21.52 -4.08
N GLN A 55 1.43 -20.32 -4.43
CA GLN A 55 1.84 -19.63 -5.65
C GLN A 55 3.19 -18.89 -5.52
N ALA A 56 3.65 -18.70 -4.29
CA ALA A 56 4.87 -17.95 -4.03
C ALA A 56 6.14 -18.72 -4.39
N THR A 57 7.09 -18.02 -5.01
CA THR A 57 8.43 -18.56 -5.23
C THR A 57 9.23 -18.59 -3.91
N SER A 58 10.29 -19.39 -3.86
CA SER A 58 11.21 -19.44 -2.71
C SER A 58 12.23 -18.29 -2.68
N LYS A 59 12.11 -17.31 -3.60
CA LYS A 59 13.05 -16.18 -3.66
C LYS A 59 12.86 -15.27 -2.44
N PRO A 60 13.97 -14.76 -1.84
CA PRO A 60 13.87 -13.80 -0.76
C PRO A 60 13.37 -12.45 -1.26
N LEU A 61 12.59 -11.78 -0.43
CA LEU A 61 12.18 -10.38 -0.59
C LEU A 61 12.61 -9.58 0.64
N THR A 62 12.66 -8.26 0.47
CA THR A 62 12.90 -7.35 1.58
C THR A 62 11.57 -6.90 2.18
N ALA A 63 11.44 -7.09 3.50
CA ALA A 63 10.35 -6.50 4.27
C ALA A 63 10.89 -5.51 5.30
N PHE A 64 10.02 -4.60 5.77
CA PHE A 64 10.30 -3.72 6.90
C PHE A 64 9.67 -4.32 8.15
N SER A 65 10.47 -4.40 9.21
CA SER A 65 10.01 -4.77 10.55
C SER A 65 10.00 -3.51 11.42
N ILE A 66 8.83 -3.15 11.92
CA ILE A 66 8.58 -1.95 12.69
C ILE A 66 8.09 -2.37 14.08
N SER A 67 8.74 -1.87 15.15
CA SER A 67 8.31 -2.14 16.53
C SER A 67 6.87 -1.66 16.79
N ALA A 68 6.13 -2.41 17.60
CA ALA A 68 4.76 -2.09 18.04
C ALA A 68 4.62 -0.69 18.66
N GLU A 69 5.70 -0.13 19.21
CA GLU A 69 5.70 1.23 19.76
C GLU A 69 5.44 2.33 18.73
N HIS A 70 5.74 2.06 17.46
CA HIS A 70 5.53 2.99 16.35
C HIS A 70 4.14 2.86 15.69
N GLU A 71 3.27 1.99 16.21
CA GLU A 71 1.88 1.84 15.76
C GLU A 71 1.76 1.64 14.24
N GLY A 72 2.69 0.89 13.65
CA GLY A 72 2.74 0.59 12.22
C GLY A 72 3.23 1.73 11.32
N ARG A 73 3.61 2.87 11.86
CA ARG A 73 4.07 4.02 11.09
C ARG A 73 5.47 3.79 10.51
N ILE A 74 5.58 3.80 9.19
CA ILE A 74 6.84 3.75 8.46
C ILE A 74 7.37 5.18 8.36
N PHE A 75 8.47 5.46 9.08
CA PHE A 75 8.95 6.83 9.24
C PHE A 75 10.45 6.91 9.52
N TYR A 76 10.93 8.12 9.73
CA TYR A 76 12.28 8.41 10.23
C TYR A 76 12.41 8.03 11.71
N ASN A 77 13.63 7.81 12.16
CA ASN A 77 13.96 7.79 13.59
C ASN A 77 13.96 9.23 14.16
N ASP A 78 14.09 9.35 15.48
CA ASP A 78 14.00 10.65 16.18
C ASP A 78 15.09 11.65 15.78
N ARG A 79 16.24 11.17 15.29
CA ARG A 79 17.36 12.03 14.86
C ARG A 79 17.33 12.40 13.39
N PHE A 80 16.43 11.84 12.60
CA PHE A 80 16.36 12.01 11.15
C PHE A 80 17.64 11.59 10.40
N ASP A 81 18.43 10.69 10.98
CA ASP A 81 19.64 10.11 10.39
C ASP A 81 19.43 8.65 9.94
N GLY A 82 18.22 8.15 10.03
CA GLY A 82 17.79 6.81 9.68
C GLY A 82 16.28 6.63 9.82
N PHE A 83 15.85 5.39 9.93
CA PHE A 83 14.43 5.02 9.98
C PHE A 83 14.06 4.34 11.29
N ASN A 84 12.76 4.31 11.60
CA ASN A 84 12.19 3.63 12.75
C ASN A 84 11.91 2.14 12.50
N PHE A 85 12.45 1.58 11.42
CA PHE A 85 12.31 0.18 11.04
C PHE A 85 13.63 -0.45 10.65
N SER A 86 13.71 -1.76 10.74
CA SER A 86 14.78 -2.58 10.19
C SER A 86 14.36 -3.26 8.89
N ARG A 87 15.33 -3.55 8.01
CA ARG A 87 15.10 -4.37 6.81
C ARG A 87 15.41 -5.82 7.10
N VAL A 88 14.45 -6.69 6.81
CA VAL A 88 14.60 -8.13 6.97
C VAL A 88 14.45 -8.84 5.62
N GLN A 89 15.21 -9.93 5.45
CA GLN A 89 15.11 -10.78 4.26
C GLN A 89 14.37 -12.05 4.62
N LEU A 90 13.29 -12.35 3.90
CA LEU A 90 12.50 -13.57 4.10
C LEU A 90 11.81 -13.97 2.80
N THR A 91 11.32 -15.20 2.73
CA THR A 91 10.46 -15.61 1.61
C THR A 91 9.03 -15.10 1.80
N LEU A 92 8.26 -15.02 0.73
CA LEU A 92 6.86 -14.63 0.84
C LEU A 92 6.07 -15.61 1.71
N GLN A 93 6.38 -16.93 1.63
CA GLN A 93 5.76 -17.93 2.51
C GLN A 93 6.02 -17.63 3.99
N ALA A 94 7.25 -17.29 4.34
CA ALA A 94 7.60 -16.93 5.72
C ALA A 94 6.90 -15.64 6.19
N ALA A 95 6.76 -14.65 5.29
CA ALA A 95 6.02 -13.42 5.59
C ALA A 95 4.54 -13.70 5.84
N LEU A 96 3.90 -14.53 5.02
CA LEU A 96 2.49 -14.91 5.18
C LEU A 96 2.24 -15.62 6.51
N ALA A 97 3.13 -16.55 6.90
CA ALA A 97 3.05 -17.21 8.19
C ALA A 97 3.23 -16.23 9.37
N GLN A 98 4.09 -15.21 9.22
CA GLN A 98 4.23 -14.15 10.22
C GLN A 98 2.98 -13.26 10.29
N PHE A 99 2.34 -12.89 9.17
CA PHE A 99 1.09 -12.15 9.19
C PHE A 99 -0.01 -12.89 9.96
N ASP A 100 -0.14 -14.20 9.75
CA ASP A 100 -1.13 -15.02 10.47
C ASP A 100 -0.83 -15.08 11.98
N ALA A 101 0.44 -15.15 12.38
CA ALA A 101 0.85 -15.10 13.79
C ALA A 101 0.58 -13.72 14.42
N LEU A 102 1.00 -12.65 13.77
CA LEU A 102 0.83 -11.26 14.25
C LEU A 102 -0.66 -10.87 14.35
N ALA A 103 -1.52 -11.43 13.52
CA ALA A 103 -2.97 -11.18 13.58
C ALA A 103 -3.64 -11.69 14.87
N GLN A 104 -2.99 -12.57 15.62
CA GLN A 104 -3.49 -13.10 16.91
C GLN A 104 -3.09 -12.22 18.11
N GLU A 105 -2.21 -11.25 17.91
CA GLU A 105 -1.69 -10.40 18.98
C GLU A 105 -2.50 -9.12 19.11
N THR A 106 -2.79 -8.71 20.34
CA THR A 106 -3.52 -7.45 20.63
C THR A 106 -2.67 -6.21 20.28
N ARG A 107 -1.35 -6.33 20.41
CA ARG A 107 -0.36 -5.30 20.05
C ARG A 107 0.85 -6.01 19.46
N SER A 108 0.98 -5.95 18.16
CA SER A 108 2.04 -6.65 17.44
C SER A 108 3.00 -5.68 16.76
N ASP A 109 4.20 -6.16 16.50
CA ASP A 109 5.08 -5.53 15.54
C ASP A 109 4.43 -5.49 14.16
N THR A 110 4.87 -4.57 13.33
CA THR A 110 4.41 -4.49 11.94
C THR A 110 5.43 -5.11 11.02
N LEU A 111 4.98 -6.01 10.18
CA LEU A 111 5.72 -6.47 9.01
C LEU A 111 5.11 -5.80 7.77
N TYR A 112 5.93 -5.13 6.96
CA TYR A 112 5.51 -4.44 5.76
C TYR A 112 6.34 -4.86 4.55
N ILE A 113 5.67 -5.30 3.50
CA ILE A 113 6.23 -5.59 2.19
C ILE A 113 5.73 -4.50 1.24
N GLY A 114 6.65 -3.69 0.72
CA GLY A 114 6.34 -2.63 -0.26
C GLY A 114 6.74 -3.04 -1.66
N SER A 115 6.07 -2.48 -2.64
CA SER A 115 6.34 -2.55 -4.09
C SER A 115 7.10 -3.79 -4.61
N THR A 116 6.56 -4.96 -4.33
CA THR A 116 7.15 -6.24 -4.74
C THR A 116 6.56 -6.68 -6.07
N ASN A 117 7.39 -6.83 -7.12
CA ASN A 117 6.93 -7.23 -8.46
C ASN A 117 6.23 -8.60 -8.43
N VAL A 118 4.97 -8.64 -8.85
CA VAL A 118 4.13 -9.85 -8.78
C VAL A 118 4.71 -10.98 -9.63
N ASP A 119 5.15 -10.72 -10.84
CA ASP A 119 5.65 -11.77 -11.76
C ASP A 119 6.90 -12.46 -11.23
N HIS A 120 7.66 -11.77 -10.35
CA HIS A 120 8.88 -12.32 -9.78
C HIS A 120 8.65 -13.22 -8.57
N TRP A 121 7.69 -12.90 -7.71
CA TRP A 121 7.43 -13.63 -6.46
C TRP A 121 6.14 -14.46 -6.48
N LEU A 122 5.18 -14.09 -7.35
CA LEU A 122 3.86 -14.74 -7.49
C LEU A 122 3.50 -14.90 -8.99
N PRO A 123 4.26 -15.64 -9.79
CA PRO A 123 4.10 -15.67 -11.24
C PRO A 123 2.73 -16.21 -11.70
N GLU A 124 2.05 -16.99 -10.88
CA GLU A 124 0.71 -17.51 -11.19
C GLU A 124 -0.41 -16.52 -10.83
N PHE A 125 -0.16 -15.60 -9.92
CA PHE A 125 -1.16 -14.64 -9.45
C PHE A 125 -1.71 -13.78 -10.59
N GLY A 126 -0.82 -13.19 -11.40
CA GLY A 126 -1.22 -12.33 -12.52
C GLY A 126 -2.00 -13.05 -13.61
N ARG A 127 -1.77 -14.36 -13.78
CA ARG A 127 -2.52 -15.20 -14.73
C ARG A 127 -3.97 -15.40 -14.30
N ASP A 128 -4.19 -15.59 -12.99
CA ASP A 128 -5.50 -15.94 -12.45
C ASP A 128 -6.31 -14.67 -12.04
N ASN A 129 -5.62 -13.57 -11.76
CA ASN A 129 -6.21 -12.31 -11.28
C ASN A 129 -5.99 -11.19 -12.32
N VAL A 130 -6.67 -11.31 -13.46
CA VAL A 130 -6.50 -10.40 -14.59
C VAL A 130 -7.37 -9.17 -14.45
N LEU A 131 -6.77 -8.01 -14.62
CA LEU A 131 -7.47 -6.76 -14.79
C LEU A 131 -7.68 -6.52 -16.30
N ASN A 132 -8.89 -6.73 -16.79
CA ASN A 132 -9.23 -6.58 -18.21
C ASN A 132 -9.35 -5.10 -18.60
N ILE A 133 -8.22 -4.41 -18.57
CA ILE A 133 -8.08 -3.00 -18.93
C ILE A 133 -6.90 -2.87 -19.89
N ASP A 134 -7.10 -2.13 -20.97
CA ASP A 134 -6.02 -1.83 -21.90
C ASP A 134 -5.12 -0.72 -21.35
N LEU A 135 -4.05 -1.13 -20.70
CA LEU A 135 -3.01 -0.25 -20.16
C LEU A 135 -1.66 -0.56 -20.83
N PRO A 136 -0.94 0.45 -21.29
CA PRO A 136 0.37 0.24 -21.89
C PRO A 136 1.40 -0.20 -20.82
N ASN A 137 1.88 -1.43 -20.91
CA ASN A 137 2.94 -1.99 -20.05
C ASN A 137 2.75 -1.74 -18.54
N PRO A 138 1.66 -2.18 -17.92
CA PRO A 138 1.43 -1.96 -16.50
C PRO A 138 2.47 -2.72 -15.68
N MET A 139 3.07 -2.06 -14.71
CA MET A 139 3.85 -2.70 -13.68
C MET A 139 2.90 -3.15 -12.56
N VAL A 140 2.83 -4.47 -12.32
CA VAL A 140 2.00 -5.02 -11.26
C VAL A 140 2.86 -5.31 -10.04
N SER A 141 2.55 -4.64 -8.93
CA SER A 141 3.27 -4.79 -7.67
C SER A 141 2.32 -5.15 -6.53
N LEU A 142 2.88 -5.82 -5.54
CA LEU A 142 2.17 -6.25 -4.34
C LEU A 142 2.63 -5.41 -3.13
N TRP A 143 1.68 -4.98 -2.31
CA TRP A 143 1.90 -4.40 -0.99
C TRP A 143 1.14 -5.22 0.04
N MET A 144 1.80 -5.65 1.10
CA MET A 144 1.21 -6.42 2.18
C MET A 144 1.69 -5.92 3.54
N SER A 145 0.79 -5.93 4.52
CA SER A 145 1.14 -5.76 5.93
C SER A 145 0.02 -6.29 6.83
N ASN A 146 0.33 -6.60 8.09
CA ASN A 146 -0.69 -6.83 9.11
C ASN A 146 -1.39 -5.52 9.50
N HIS A 147 -0.62 -4.46 9.75
CA HIS A 147 -1.09 -3.10 10.00
C HIS A 147 0.02 -2.12 9.65
N SER A 148 -0.26 -1.12 8.82
CA SER A 148 0.75 -0.12 8.48
C SER A 148 0.15 1.25 8.23
N VAL A 149 0.93 2.28 8.58
CA VAL A 149 0.63 3.69 8.29
C VAL A 149 1.77 4.24 7.45
N VAL A 150 1.49 4.51 6.19
CA VAL A 150 2.46 5.11 5.25
C VAL A 150 2.22 6.61 5.21
N ALA A 151 3.26 7.39 5.46
CA ALA A 151 3.15 8.85 5.44
C ALA A 151 2.80 9.38 4.04
N PRO A 152 2.12 10.53 3.92
CA PRO A 152 1.80 11.12 2.62
C PRO A 152 3.04 11.31 1.76
N HIS A 153 2.96 10.85 0.52
CA HIS A 153 3.97 10.97 -0.52
C HIS A 153 3.27 10.96 -1.88
N PHE A 154 4.01 11.11 -2.95
CA PHE A 154 3.48 10.92 -4.28
C PHE A 154 4.37 9.96 -5.07
N ASP A 155 3.76 9.20 -5.95
CA ASP A 155 4.43 8.38 -6.95
C ASP A 155 4.36 9.07 -8.32
N PHE A 156 5.39 8.90 -9.15
CA PHE A 156 5.39 9.51 -10.49
C PHE A 156 4.37 8.88 -11.45
N PRO A 157 4.20 7.53 -11.48
CA PRO A 157 3.22 6.90 -12.34
C PRO A 157 1.78 7.11 -11.85
N ASN A 158 0.83 7.01 -12.77
CA ASN A 158 -0.57 6.80 -12.37
C ASN A 158 -0.71 5.44 -11.71
N ASN A 159 -1.45 5.38 -10.61
CA ASN A 159 -1.64 4.18 -9.81
C ASN A 159 -3.08 3.70 -9.82
N LEU A 160 -3.25 2.39 -9.89
CA LEU A 160 -4.51 1.71 -9.64
C LEU A 160 -4.33 0.76 -8.45
N ALA A 161 -4.88 1.12 -7.30
CA ALA A 161 -4.78 0.34 -6.08
C ALA A 161 -5.95 -0.65 -5.96
N CYS A 162 -5.68 -1.94 -6.20
CA CYS A 162 -6.65 -3.02 -6.06
C CYS A 162 -6.50 -3.67 -4.69
N VAL A 163 -7.51 -3.53 -3.81
CA VAL A 163 -7.52 -4.15 -2.48
C VAL A 163 -8.00 -5.60 -2.62
N VAL A 164 -7.10 -6.55 -2.41
CA VAL A 164 -7.38 -7.99 -2.54
C VAL A 164 -7.87 -8.58 -1.22
N SER A 165 -7.27 -8.17 -0.10
CA SER A 165 -7.64 -8.63 1.24
C SER A 165 -7.53 -7.49 2.25
N GLY A 166 -8.38 -7.50 3.28
CA GLY A 166 -8.40 -6.49 4.33
C GLY A 166 -8.97 -5.15 3.89
N THR A 167 -8.50 -4.09 4.52
CA THR A 167 -8.98 -2.71 4.29
C THR A 167 -7.80 -1.77 4.07
N ARG A 168 -7.93 -0.85 3.12
CA ARG A 168 -6.97 0.21 2.88
C ARG A 168 -7.68 1.55 2.80
N GLU A 169 -7.21 2.51 3.58
CA GLU A 169 -7.67 3.89 3.56
C GLU A 169 -6.64 4.78 2.88
N PHE A 170 -7.09 5.64 1.98
CA PHE A 170 -6.27 6.64 1.32
C PHE A 170 -6.76 8.03 1.69
N THR A 171 -5.87 8.85 2.25
CA THR A 171 -6.08 10.30 2.40
C THR A 171 -5.33 11.00 1.28
N LEU A 172 -6.06 11.66 0.39
CA LEU A 172 -5.49 12.34 -0.77
C LEU A 172 -5.51 13.86 -0.54
N PHE A 173 -4.42 14.50 -0.90
CA PHE A 173 -4.27 15.95 -0.83
C PHE A 173 -4.14 16.52 -2.24
N PRO A 174 -4.78 17.66 -2.54
CA PRO A 174 -4.54 18.37 -3.79
C PRO A 174 -3.06 18.79 -3.92
N PRO A 175 -2.51 18.87 -5.14
CA PRO A 175 -1.09 19.23 -5.35
C PRO A 175 -0.67 20.59 -4.78
N ASP A 176 -1.58 21.54 -4.66
CA ASP A 176 -1.34 22.84 -4.05
C ASP A 176 -1.12 22.79 -2.53
N GLN A 177 -1.44 21.66 -1.87
CA GLN A 177 -1.21 21.45 -0.46
C GLN A 177 0.21 20.96 -0.11
N LEU A 178 1.08 20.79 -1.09
CA LEU A 178 2.44 20.26 -0.88
C LEU A 178 3.21 21.04 0.21
N SER A 179 3.10 22.37 0.22
CA SER A 179 3.76 23.22 1.23
C SER A 179 3.20 23.03 2.65
N ASN A 180 1.96 22.56 2.78
CA ASN A 180 1.28 22.34 4.04
C ASN A 180 1.53 20.92 4.59
N LEU A 181 2.07 20.03 3.76
CA LEU A 181 2.44 18.66 4.14
C LEU A 181 3.84 18.55 4.74
N TYR A 182 4.63 19.63 4.75
CA TYR A 182 5.96 19.65 5.36
C TYR A 182 6.82 18.48 4.91
N VAL A 183 7.20 18.46 3.65
CA VAL A 183 8.01 17.41 3.03
C VAL A 183 9.35 17.28 3.75
N GLY A 184 9.71 16.06 4.08
CA GLY A 184 10.93 15.69 4.78
C GLY A 184 12.18 15.70 3.89
N PRO A 185 13.30 15.14 4.38
CA PRO A 185 14.56 15.07 3.64
C PRO A 185 14.39 14.43 2.25
N LEU A 186 15.09 15.00 1.26
CA LEU A 186 15.10 14.50 -0.11
C LEU A 186 16.17 13.42 -0.35
N ASP A 187 17.24 13.48 0.42
CA ASP A 187 18.43 12.62 0.33
C ASP A 187 18.34 11.36 1.20
N LEU A 188 17.40 11.34 2.15
CA LEU A 188 17.10 10.19 3.01
C LEU A 188 15.61 9.89 2.94
N THR A 189 15.20 8.84 2.23
CA THR A 189 13.80 8.49 2.04
C THR A 189 13.54 7.02 2.40
N PRO A 190 12.38 6.68 2.98
CA PRO A 190 12.06 5.29 3.34
C PRO A 190 12.02 4.34 2.13
N ALA A 191 11.52 4.81 0.98
CA ALA A 191 11.25 3.98 -0.18
C ALA A 191 11.49 4.69 -1.54
N GLY A 192 12.36 5.70 -1.56
CA GLY A 192 12.75 6.42 -2.79
C GLY A 192 12.04 7.76 -2.99
N GLN A 193 10.88 7.98 -2.37
CA GLN A 193 10.17 9.25 -2.41
C GLN A 193 10.26 9.98 -1.07
N PRO A 194 10.39 11.32 -1.07
CA PRO A 194 10.25 12.10 0.15
C PRO A 194 8.82 11.97 0.68
N ILE A 195 8.71 11.94 2.01
CA ILE A 195 7.43 11.77 2.69
C ILE A 195 7.11 12.99 3.55
N SER A 196 5.82 13.22 3.84
CA SER A 196 5.39 14.23 4.79
C SER A 196 5.89 13.95 6.19
N LEU A 197 6.31 14.99 6.89
CA LEU A 197 6.68 14.91 8.32
C LEU A 197 5.45 14.90 9.25
N VAL A 198 4.27 15.24 8.73
CA VAL A 198 3.05 15.31 9.53
C VAL A 198 2.53 13.90 9.84
N ASN A 199 2.20 13.67 11.10
CA ASN A 199 1.44 12.50 11.48
C ASN A 199 -0.06 12.79 11.33
N LEU A 200 -0.73 12.20 10.34
CA LEU A 200 -2.14 12.46 10.07
C LEU A 200 -3.07 12.03 11.21
N SER A 201 -2.70 10.97 11.94
CA SER A 201 -3.52 10.48 13.06
C SER A 201 -3.42 11.36 14.30
N ARG A 202 -2.29 12.08 14.48
CA ARG A 202 -2.01 12.95 15.63
C ARG A 202 -1.17 14.15 15.17
N PRO A 203 -1.75 15.11 14.43
CA PRO A 203 -1.00 16.23 13.88
C PRO A 203 -0.54 17.18 15.00
N ASP A 204 0.75 17.48 15.01
CA ASP A 204 1.33 18.52 15.87
C ASP A 204 1.22 19.90 15.21
N LEU A 205 0.11 20.57 15.43
CA LEU A 205 -0.15 21.90 14.84
C LEU A 205 0.77 23.02 15.38
N LYS A 206 1.49 22.80 16.49
CA LYS A 206 2.52 23.74 16.93
C LYS A 206 3.76 23.64 16.06
N ARG A 207 4.14 22.41 15.70
CA ARG A 207 5.28 22.14 14.80
C ARG A 207 4.91 22.36 13.34
N PHE A 208 3.68 22.06 12.96
CA PHE A 208 3.17 22.09 11.59
C PHE A 208 1.94 23.00 11.45
N PRO A 209 2.08 24.34 11.70
CA PRO A 209 0.91 25.22 11.84
C PRO A 209 0.11 25.46 10.56
N ARG A 210 0.65 25.11 9.38
CA ARG A 210 -0.09 25.22 8.11
C ARG A 210 -0.83 23.95 7.71
N PHE A 211 -0.67 22.89 8.50
CA PHE A 211 -1.38 21.62 8.23
C PHE A 211 -2.82 21.71 8.77
N GLU A 212 -3.79 21.47 7.88
CA GLU A 212 -5.22 21.37 8.21
C GLU A 212 -5.82 20.15 7.51
N ILE A 213 -6.73 19.42 8.16
CA ILE A 213 -7.47 18.28 7.61
C ILE A 213 -8.92 18.65 7.37
#